data_7634f7d328c51cfecc2d931ef9107c15
#
_entry.id   7634f7d328c51cfecc2d931ef9107c15
#
_cell.length_a   1.000
_cell.length_b   1.000
_cell.length_c   1.000
_cell.angle_alpha   90.00
_cell.angle_beta   90.00
_cell.angle_gamma   90.00
#
_symmetry.space_group_name_H-M   'P 1'
#
loop_
_entity.id
_entity.type
_entity.pdbx_description
1 polymer ?
#
loop_
_entity_poly.entity_id
_entity_poly.type
_entity_poly.pdbx_seq_one_letter_code
_entity_poly.pdbx_strand_id
1 'polypeptide(L)'
;MKRLFFALFATLWLSACGAEPIWAPDEAVAKARYEHVGPTSVTLYTVLSTRSGTGAHAGLLINGSERVLFDPAGTWRHPKLPERNDVHFGITPKMVDFYIDYHARETYDVVEQTIMVSPEVADLIMARAKAYGA
;
A
#
# COMPACT_ATOMS: atom_id res chain seq x y z
N MET A 1 -5.94 45.99 -13.25
CA MET A 1 -6.32 45.47 -11.91
C MET A 1 -7.20 44.21 -11.97
N LYS A 2 -8.18 44.08 -12.85
CA LYS A 2 -9.04 42.86 -12.92
C LYS A 2 -8.32 41.56 -13.30
N ARG A 3 -7.20 41.58 -14.04
CA ARG A 3 -6.44 40.40 -14.43
C ARG A 3 -5.56 39.81 -13.30
N LEU A 4 -5.13 40.64 -12.34
CA LEU A 4 -4.33 40.18 -11.18
C LEU A 4 -5.21 39.43 -10.16
N PHE A 5 -6.47 39.82 -10.01
CA PHE A 5 -7.42 39.15 -9.13
C PHE A 5 -7.78 37.76 -9.61
N PHE A 6 -7.87 37.55 -10.93
CA PHE A 6 -8.17 36.22 -11.51
C PHE A 6 -7.02 35.22 -11.33
N ALA A 7 -5.77 35.71 -11.43
CA ALA A 7 -4.58 34.86 -11.22
C ALA A 7 -4.43 34.44 -9.75
N LEU A 8 -4.75 35.32 -8.80
CA LEU A 8 -4.71 35.01 -7.37
C LEU A 8 -5.81 34.01 -6.95
N PHE A 9 -6.97 34.06 -7.59
CA PHE A 9 -8.06 33.14 -7.31
C PHE A 9 -7.82 31.73 -7.90
N ALA A 10 -7.15 31.65 -9.05
CA ALA A 10 -6.77 30.36 -9.67
C ALA A 10 -5.69 29.61 -8.86
N THR A 11 -4.78 30.31 -8.19
CA THR A 11 -3.73 29.68 -7.37
C THR A 11 -4.27 29.12 -6.05
N LEU A 12 -5.38 29.65 -5.52
CA LEU A 12 -6.02 29.13 -4.31
C LEU A 12 -6.76 27.81 -4.51
N TRP A 13 -7.13 27.47 -5.74
CA TRP A 13 -7.82 26.21 -6.07
C TRP A 13 -6.84 25.05 -6.34
N LEU A 14 -5.57 25.32 -6.59
CA LEU A 14 -4.55 24.31 -6.85
C LEU A 14 -3.94 23.69 -5.58
N SER A 15 -4.20 24.27 -4.41
CA SER A 15 -3.69 23.74 -3.13
C SER A 15 -4.60 22.71 -2.46
N ALA A 16 -5.73 22.32 -3.07
CA ALA A 16 -6.72 21.42 -2.46
C ALA A 16 -6.63 19.95 -2.89
N CYS A 17 -5.58 19.55 -3.61
CA CYS A 17 -5.39 18.16 -4.04
C CYS A 17 -4.29 17.42 -3.27
N GLY A 18 -4.01 17.79 -2.03
CA GLY A 18 -3.24 16.95 -1.11
C GLY A 18 -4.21 15.98 -0.44
N ALA A 19 -4.13 14.68 -0.73
CA ALA A 19 -4.82 13.71 0.11
C ALA A 19 -4.31 13.86 1.54
N GLU A 20 -5.23 13.96 2.51
CA GLU A 20 -4.84 14.00 3.93
C GLU A 20 -4.04 12.73 4.24
N PRO A 21 -2.85 12.83 4.87
CA PRO A 21 -2.06 11.68 5.22
C PRO A 21 -2.85 10.80 6.19
N ILE A 22 -2.93 9.51 5.89
CA ILE A 22 -3.59 8.55 6.77
C ILE A 22 -2.57 8.08 7.79
N TRP A 23 -2.89 8.24 9.07
CA TRP A 23 -2.02 7.83 10.14
C TRP A 23 -2.79 7.17 11.29
N ALA A 24 -2.86 5.83 11.27
CA ALA A 24 -3.50 5.06 12.32
C ALA A 24 -2.76 5.23 13.66
N PRO A 25 -3.48 5.32 14.81
CA PRO A 25 -2.89 5.38 16.14
C PRO A 25 -2.02 4.15 16.46
N ASP A 26 -0.98 4.33 17.30
CA ASP A 26 -0.06 3.25 17.71
C ASP A 26 -0.80 2.06 18.32
N GLU A 27 -1.81 2.30 19.13
CA GLU A 27 -2.63 1.26 19.74
C GLU A 27 -3.35 0.40 18.69
N ALA A 28 -3.89 1.01 17.66
CA ALA A 28 -4.57 0.30 16.56
C ALA A 28 -3.60 -0.57 15.79
N VAL A 29 -2.41 -0.04 15.47
CA VAL A 29 -1.35 -0.79 14.77
C VAL A 29 -0.86 -1.96 15.63
N ALA A 30 -0.58 -1.73 16.92
CA ALA A 30 -0.14 -2.78 17.83
C ALA A 30 -1.19 -3.89 17.99
N LYS A 31 -2.47 -3.53 18.11
CA LYS A 31 -3.58 -4.49 18.22
C LYS A 31 -3.77 -5.32 16.96
N ALA A 32 -3.52 -4.74 15.79
CA ALA A 32 -3.68 -5.41 14.52
C ALA A 32 -2.48 -6.27 14.13
N ARG A 33 -1.33 -6.15 14.82
CA ARG A 33 -0.10 -6.85 14.48
C ARG A 33 -0.34 -8.32 14.18
N TYR A 34 0.15 -8.75 13.02
CA TYR A 34 0.10 -10.14 12.59
C TYR A 34 1.51 -10.62 12.21
N GLU A 35 1.93 -11.73 12.80
CA GLU A 35 3.19 -12.40 12.49
C GLU A 35 2.93 -13.59 11.56
N HIS A 36 3.63 -13.63 10.45
CA HIS A 36 3.54 -14.72 9.49
C HIS A 36 4.20 -15.98 10.06
N VAL A 37 3.49 -17.10 9.95
CA VAL A 37 4.07 -18.40 10.28
C VAL A 37 4.72 -18.98 9.03
N GLY A 38 6.04 -18.91 8.95
CA GLY A 38 6.83 -19.40 7.81
C GLY A 38 8.10 -18.59 7.60
N PRO A 39 8.86 -18.90 6.56
CA PRO A 39 10.11 -18.19 6.29
C PRO A 39 9.84 -16.74 5.86
N THR A 40 10.79 -15.88 6.15
CA THR A 40 10.76 -14.47 5.75
C THR A 40 10.84 -14.35 4.24
N SER A 41 9.99 -13.48 3.70
CA SER A 41 9.83 -13.32 2.25
C SER A 41 9.30 -11.95 1.88
N VAL A 42 9.47 -11.60 0.62
CA VAL A 42 8.85 -10.42 0.02
C VAL A 42 8.11 -10.87 -1.24
N THR A 43 6.83 -10.50 -1.36
CA THR A 43 6.01 -10.82 -2.53
C THR A 43 5.62 -9.53 -3.23
N LEU A 44 6.01 -9.40 -4.49
CA LEU A 44 5.51 -8.36 -5.38
C LEU A 44 4.22 -8.84 -6.03
N TYR A 45 3.15 -8.10 -5.86
CA TYR A 45 1.92 -8.22 -6.62
C TYR A 45 1.96 -7.24 -7.78
N THR A 46 1.81 -7.72 -8.99
CA THR A 46 1.71 -6.87 -10.20
C THR A 46 0.33 -7.06 -10.81
N VAL A 47 -0.44 -5.99 -10.87
CA VAL A 47 -1.76 -5.98 -11.51
C VAL A 47 -1.57 -5.67 -12.99
N LEU A 48 -1.99 -6.59 -13.85
CA LEU A 48 -1.84 -6.48 -15.30
C LEU A 48 -3.20 -6.34 -15.98
N SER A 49 -3.29 -5.44 -16.94
CA SER A 49 -4.48 -5.38 -17.81
C SER A 49 -4.51 -6.60 -18.73
N THR A 50 -5.58 -7.38 -18.70
CA THR A 50 -5.78 -8.54 -19.57
C THR A 50 -5.92 -8.14 -21.06
N ARG A 51 -6.26 -6.88 -21.33
CA ARG A 51 -6.43 -6.37 -22.71
C ARG A 51 -5.11 -5.97 -23.36
N SER A 52 -4.18 -5.40 -22.58
CA SER A 52 -2.94 -4.81 -23.11
C SER A 52 -1.67 -5.48 -22.58
N GLY A 53 -1.76 -6.27 -21.50
CA GLY A 53 -0.60 -6.82 -20.79
C GLY A 53 0.22 -5.75 -20.03
N THR A 54 -0.24 -4.51 -19.99
CA THR A 54 0.48 -3.43 -19.29
C THR A 54 0.23 -3.46 -17.78
N GLY A 55 1.24 -3.07 -17.00
CA GLY A 55 1.10 -2.87 -15.56
C GLY A 55 0.13 -1.74 -15.25
N ALA A 56 -0.81 -2.01 -14.36
CA ALA A 56 -1.81 -1.04 -13.90
C ALA A 56 -1.56 -0.61 -12.45
N HIS A 57 -1.02 -1.51 -11.62
CA HIS A 57 -0.74 -1.27 -10.21
C HIS A 57 0.32 -2.26 -9.69
N ALA A 58 0.93 -1.95 -8.54
CA ALA A 58 1.82 -2.88 -7.84
C ALA A 58 1.73 -2.67 -6.33
N GLY A 59 1.74 -3.77 -5.58
CA GLY A 59 1.82 -3.79 -4.13
C GLY A 59 2.89 -4.75 -3.63
N LEU A 60 3.37 -4.56 -2.42
CA LEU A 60 4.46 -5.34 -1.83
C LEU A 60 4.05 -5.91 -0.48
N LEU A 61 3.89 -7.23 -0.40
CA LEU A 61 3.70 -7.93 0.87
C LEU A 61 5.06 -8.26 1.47
N ILE A 62 5.27 -7.90 2.72
CA ILE A 62 6.53 -8.11 3.43
C ILE A 62 6.26 -8.99 4.64
N ASN A 63 6.87 -10.18 4.67
CA ASN A 63 6.86 -11.11 5.79
C ASN A 63 8.21 -11.02 6.51
N GLY A 64 8.30 -10.15 7.50
CA GLY A 64 9.45 -9.98 8.38
C GLY A 64 9.07 -10.25 9.84
N SER A 65 9.50 -9.40 10.76
CA SER A 65 9.11 -9.44 12.18
C SER A 65 7.61 -9.23 12.42
N GLU A 66 6.91 -8.72 11.43
CA GLU A 66 5.46 -8.72 11.26
C GLU A 66 5.12 -8.78 9.76
N ARG A 67 3.85 -9.01 9.42
CA ARG A 67 3.41 -8.93 8.02
C ARG A 67 2.73 -7.60 7.78
N VAL A 68 3.25 -6.87 6.78
CA VAL A 68 2.65 -5.64 6.28
C VAL A 68 2.46 -5.70 4.78
N LEU A 69 1.51 -4.92 4.27
CA LEU A 69 1.31 -4.70 2.84
C LEU A 69 1.58 -3.22 2.56
N PHE A 70 2.51 -2.96 1.66
CA PHE A 70 2.79 -1.63 1.13
C PHE A 70 2.13 -1.49 -0.25
N ASP A 71 1.17 -0.57 -0.36
CA ASP A 71 0.31 -0.38 -1.53
C ASP A 71 0.36 1.09 -2.02
N PRO A 72 1.53 1.56 -2.50
CA PRO A 72 1.72 2.98 -2.83
C PRO A 72 0.81 3.42 -3.98
N ALA A 73 0.25 4.62 -3.84
CA ALA A 73 -0.71 5.20 -4.78
C ALA A 73 -1.97 4.36 -5.02
N GLY A 74 -2.21 3.34 -4.19
CA GLY A 74 -3.42 2.55 -4.20
C GLY A 74 -4.60 3.28 -3.57
N THR A 75 -5.79 2.83 -3.93
CA THR A 75 -7.04 3.25 -3.28
C THR A 75 -7.66 2.13 -2.45
N TRP A 76 -6.95 1.00 -2.37
CA TRP A 76 -7.42 -0.13 -1.59
C TRP A 76 -7.38 0.18 -0.10
N ARG A 77 -8.49 -0.03 0.56
CA ARG A 77 -8.63 0.16 2.00
C ARG A 77 -9.57 -0.86 2.58
N HIS A 78 -9.30 -1.26 3.81
CA HIS A 78 -10.17 -2.15 4.53
C HIS A 78 -10.44 -1.60 5.94
N PRO A 79 -11.72 -1.47 6.38
CA PRO A 79 -12.07 -0.78 7.62
C PRO A 79 -11.52 -1.43 8.90
N LYS A 80 -11.04 -2.68 8.81
CA LYS A 80 -10.43 -3.41 9.94
C LYS A 80 -8.90 -3.35 9.94
N LEU A 81 -8.28 -2.75 8.91
CA LEU A 81 -6.84 -2.67 8.79
C LEU A 81 -6.36 -1.25 9.09
N PRO A 82 -5.54 -1.06 10.12
CA PRO A 82 -4.84 0.22 10.30
C PRO A 82 -3.92 0.49 9.11
N GLU A 83 -3.85 1.76 8.72
CA GLU A 83 -3.03 2.22 7.61
C GLU A 83 -2.18 3.41 8.03
N ARG A 84 -0.92 3.45 7.59
CA ARG A 84 -0.02 4.60 7.70
C ARG A 84 0.69 4.80 6.38
N ASN A 85 0.35 5.86 5.66
CA ASN A 85 0.96 6.24 4.38
C ASN A 85 1.19 5.04 3.46
N ASP A 86 0.11 4.44 2.98
CA ASP A 86 0.12 3.28 2.07
C ASP A 86 0.66 1.97 2.68
N VAL A 87 0.99 1.93 3.97
CA VAL A 87 1.35 0.71 4.69
C VAL A 87 0.15 0.22 5.49
N HIS A 88 -0.34 -0.96 5.17
CA HIS A 88 -1.44 -1.63 5.85
C HIS A 88 -0.90 -2.67 6.83
N PHE A 89 -1.44 -2.67 8.05
CA PHE A 89 -1.05 -3.57 9.13
C PHE A 89 -2.11 -4.64 9.39
N GLY A 90 -1.71 -5.76 10.00
CA GLY A 90 -2.65 -6.83 10.33
C GLY A 90 -3.03 -7.71 9.15
N ILE A 91 -2.13 -7.87 8.20
CA ILE A 91 -2.36 -8.61 6.95
C ILE A 91 -2.34 -10.11 7.22
N THR A 92 -3.48 -10.67 7.62
CA THR A 92 -3.69 -12.12 7.73
C THR A 92 -3.77 -12.77 6.35
N PRO A 93 -3.68 -14.13 6.22
CA PRO A 93 -3.89 -14.81 4.93
C PRO A 93 -5.20 -14.41 4.26
N LYS A 94 -6.29 -14.32 5.01
CA LYS A 94 -7.60 -13.88 4.48
C LYS A 94 -7.56 -12.44 3.93
N MET A 95 -6.74 -11.56 4.49
CA MET A 95 -6.60 -10.20 3.97
C MET A 95 -5.75 -10.17 2.70
N VAL A 96 -4.79 -11.09 2.56
CA VAL A 96 -4.05 -11.30 1.31
C VAL A 96 -5.01 -11.74 0.21
N ASP A 97 -5.82 -12.77 0.47
CA ASP A 97 -6.82 -13.24 -0.49
C ASP A 97 -7.75 -12.11 -0.92
N PHE A 98 -8.24 -11.33 0.05
CA PHE A 98 -9.11 -10.17 -0.23
C PHE A 98 -8.41 -9.09 -1.06
N TYR A 99 -7.11 -8.83 -0.82
CA TYR A 99 -6.31 -7.90 -1.62
C TYR A 99 -6.18 -8.36 -3.07
N ILE A 100 -5.87 -9.64 -3.26
CA ILE A 100 -5.75 -10.25 -4.59
C ILE A 100 -7.09 -10.20 -5.33
N ASP A 101 -8.17 -10.64 -4.70
CA ASP A 101 -9.52 -10.64 -5.27
C ASP A 101 -9.99 -9.22 -5.65
N TYR A 102 -9.64 -8.23 -4.84
CA TYR A 102 -9.95 -6.83 -5.14
C TYR A 102 -9.28 -6.36 -6.43
N HIS A 103 -8.03 -6.76 -6.68
CA HIS A 103 -7.26 -6.32 -7.84
C HIS A 103 -7.45 -7.21 -9.07
N ALA A 104 -7.77 -8.50 -8.89
CA ALA A 104 -8.02 -9.46 -9.97
C ALA A 104 -9.47 -9.38 -10.48
N ARG A 105 -10.00 -8.15 -10.67
CA ARG A 105 -11.39 -7.95 -11.12
C ARG A 105 -11.48 -7.70 -12.61
N GLU A 106 -12.51 -8.30 -13.25
CA GLU A 106 -12.91 -8.01 -14.63
C GLU A 106 -11.79 -8.17 -15.66
N THR A 107 -11.07 -7.07 -15.92
CA THR A 107 -10.05 -6.96 -16.99
C THR A 107 -8.63 -6.90 -16.45
N TYR A 108 -8.41 -7.37 -15.23
CA TYR A 108 -7.11 -7.39 -14.58
C TYR A 108 -6.77 -8.77 -14.02
N ASP A 109 -5.51 -9.16 -14.18
CA ASP A 109 -4.89 -10.30 -13.53
C ASP A 109 -3.89 -9.81 -12.48
N VAL A 110 -3.67 -10.60 -11.42
CA VAL A 110 -2.63 -10.36 -10.43
C VAL A 110 -1.55 -11.42 -10.57
N VAL A 111 -0.33 -10.98 -10.82
CA VAL A 111 0.86 -11.83 -10.85
C VAL A 111 1.60 -11.70 -9.53
N GLU A 112 1.86 -12.82 -8.87
CA GLU A 112 2.61 -12.91 -7.62
C GLU A 112 4.03 -13.37 -7.87
N GLN A 113 5.00 -12.60 -7.37
CA GLN A 113 6.42 -12.94 -7.43
C GLN A 113 7.01 -12.90 -6.02
N THR A 114 7.25 -14.07 -5.44
CA THR A 114 7.80 -14.22 -4.08
C THR A 114 9.28 -14.54 -4.11
N ILE A 115 10.06 -13.81 -3.33
CA ILE A 115 11.46 -14.10 -3.05
C ILE A 115 11.66 -14.32 -1.55
N MET A 116 12.46 -15.34 -1.24
CA MET A 116 12.89 -15.60 0.14
C MET A 116 14.05 -14.69 0.47
N VAL A 117 14.02 -14.07 1.62
CA VAL A 117 15.06 -13.14 2.09
C VAL A 117 15.43 -13.46 3.53
N SER A 118 16.59 -12.99 4.01
CA SER A 118 16.91 -13.11 5.43
C SER A 118 16.00 -12.21 6.28
N PRO A 119 15.83 -12.51 7.59
CA PRO A 119 15.03 -11.67 8.49
C PRO A 119 15.48 -10.21 8.49
N GLU A 120 16.79 -9.97 8.47
CA GLU A 120 17.37 -8.63 8.49
C GLU A 120 17.02 -7.85 7.21
N VAL A 121 17.03 -8.53 6.07
CA VAL A 121 16.65 -7.93 4.77
C VAL A 121 15.14 -7.63 4.74
N ALA A 122 14.31 -8.57 5.23
CA ALA A 122 12.85 -8.34 5.30
C ALA A 122 12.52 -7.12 6.18
N ASP A 123 13.14 -7.02 7.35
CA ASP A 123 12.91 -5.92 8.28
C ASP A 123 13.47 -4.59 7.76
N LEU A 124 14.58 -4.61 7.01
CA LEU A 124 15.09 -3.42 6.32
C LEU A 124 14.12 -2.91 5.26
N ILE A 125 13.57 -3.81 4.43
CA ILE A 125 12.57 -3.45 3.40
C ILE A 125 11.31 -2.90 4.08
N MET A 126 10.85 -3.55 5.16
CA MET A 126 9.70 -3.08 5.95
C MET A 126 9.94 -1.69 6.52
N ALA A 127 11.12 -1.43 7.09
CA ALA A 127 11.46 -0.12 7.63
C ALA A 127 11.46 0.96 6.53
N ARG A 128 11.93 0.63 5.32
CA ARG A 128 11.90 1.53 4.17
C ARG A 128 10.48 1.82 3.70
N ALA A 129 9.61 0.80 3.63
CA ALA A 129 8.20 0.98 3.28
C ALA A 129 7.50 1.89 4.31
N LYS A 130 7.71 1.65 5.62
CA LYS A 130 7.12 2.47 6.70
C LYS A 130 7.63 3.92 6.72
N ALA A 131 8.83 4.17 6.22
CA ALA A 131 9.41 5.52 6.11
C ALA A 131 9.04 6.22 4.79
N TYR A 132 8.36 5.55 3.87
CA TYR A 132 7.94 6.14 2.60
C TYR A 132 6.79 7.13 2.85
N GLY A 133 6.95 8.36 2.39
CA GLY A 133 5.93 9.41 2.58
C GLY A 133 5.84 9.98 4.00
N ALA A 134 6.78 9.64 4.89
CA ALA A 134 6.87 10.20 6.25
C ALA A 134 7.57 11.57 6.28
#